data_a8de943722cb494506d7cfce889e1eab
#
_entry.id   a8de943722cb494506d7cfce889e1eab
#
_cell.length_a   1.000
_cell.length_b   1.000
_cell.length_c   1.000
_cell.angle_alpha   90.00
_cell.angle_beta   90.00
_cell.angle_gamma   90.00
#
_symmetry.space_group_name_H-M   'P 1'
#
loop_
_entity.id
_entity.type
_entity.pdbx_description
1 polymer ?
#
loop_
_entity_poly.entity_id
_entity_poly.type
_entity_poly.pdbx_seq_one_letter_code
_entity_poly.pdbx_strand_id
1 'polypeptide(L)'
;RDIAITGFMLFCGLRSREVINLKSDDIGITEGQVLIHGKAGKERIVPLPKDLIAAFERYINLERPKTDSPHLFVVLKGPHRGLPLTHCAIRKIFRYHRKISGVSNANPHRFRHTFGANMTRAGISLPMLMKLMGHTDVRITMRYVNLFAQDIKDEFNKAIANLRTREIINGTKS
;
A
#
# COMPACT_ATOMS: atom_id res chain seq x y z
N ARG A 1 3.98 12.55 8.58
CA ARG A 1 4.80 12.08 7.45
C ARG A 1 4.75 10.57 7.29
N ASP A 2 5.10 9.80 8.32
CA ASP A 2 5.28 8.34 8.21
C ASP A 2 3.96 7.63 7.91
N ILE A 3 2.82 8.15 8.42
CA ILE A 3 1.47 7.68 8.08
C ILE A 3 1.19 7.89 6.58
N ALA A 4 1.50 9.07 6.04
CA ALA A 4 1.30 9.33 4.61
C ALA A 4 2.18 8.42 3.74
N ILE A 5 3.47 8.24 4.08
CA ILE A 5 4.37 7.30 3.40
C ILE A 5 3.79 5.89 3.37
N THR A 6 3.34 5.40 4.52
CA THR A 6 2.74 4.07 4.66
C THR A 6 1.43 3.97 3.86
N GLY A 7 0.61 5.03 3.91
CA GLY A 7 -0.64 5.12 3.18
C GLY A 7 -0.47 5.03 1.67
N PHE A 8 0.50 5.72 1.09
CA PHE A 8 0.81 5.60 -0.35
C PHE A 8 1.21 4.18 -0.75
N MET A 9 1.90 3.45 0.12
CA MET A 9 2.24 2.05 -0.15
C MET A 9 1.04 1.11 0.01
N LEU A 10 0.21 1.34 1.04
CA LEU A 10 -0.90 0.47 1.42
C LEU A 10 -2.16 0.68 0.57
N PHE A 11 -2.48 1.94 0.24
CA PHE A 11 -3.73 2.29 -0.43
C PHE A 11 -3.55 2.61 -1.93
N CYS A 12 -2.32 2.94 -2.36
CA CYS A 12 -2.01 3.22 -3.76
C CYS A 12 -1.01 2.23 -4.35
N GLY A 13 -0.48 1.31 -3.55
CA GLY A 13 0.43 0.27 -4.01
C GLY A 13 1.77 0.79 -4.52
N LEU A 14 2.24 1.95 -4.07
CA LEU A 14 3.50 2.53 -4.52
C LEU A 14 4.71 1.72 -4.03
N ARG A 15 5.76 1.69 -4.86
CA ARG A 15 7.08 1.19 -4.46
C ARG A 15 7.80 2.23 -3.60
N SER A 16 8.72 1.80 -2.71
CA SER A 16 9.52 2.73 -1.90
C SER A 16 10.23 3.79 -2.74
N ARG A 17 10.76 3.40 -3.91
CA ARG A 17 11.43 4.33 -4.82
C ARG A 17 10.45 5.34 -5.42
N GLU A 18 9.24 4.92 -5.75
CA GLU A 18 8.19 5.80 -6.25
C GLU A 18 7.78 6.82 -5.17
N VAL A 19 7.58 6.36 -3.92
CA VAL A 19 7.26 7.25 -2.79
C VAL A 19 8.38 8.28 -2.52
N ILE A 20 9.64 7.87 -2.57
CA ILE A 20 10.78 8.80 -2.36
C ILE A 20 10.83 9.86 -3.46
N ASN A 21 10.52 9.47 -4.69
CA ASN A 21 10.61 10.35 -5.86
C ASN A 21 9.35 11.18 -6.10
N LEU A 22 8.26 10.99 -5.33
CA LEU A 22 7.06 11.82 -5.44
C LEU A 22 7.42 13.29 -5.22
N LYS A 23 6.88 14.13 -6.09
CA LYS A 23 6.94 15.59 -5.97
C LYS A 23 5.61 16.12 -5.45
N SER A 24 5.62 17.33 -4.92
CA SER A 24 4.38 17.99 -4.46
C SER A 24 3.38 18.16 -5.62
N ASP A 25 3.88 18.49 -6.80
CA ASP A 25 3.08 18.73 -8.00
C ASP A 25 2.47 17.45 -8.61
N ASP A 26 2.93 16.28 -8.18
CA ASP A 26 2.36 15.00 -8.62
C ASP A 26 1.00 14.71 -7.97
N ILE A 27 0.62 15.47 -6.93
CA ILE A 27 -0.60 15.24 -6.15
C ILE A 27 -1.71 16.18 -6.61
N GLY A 28 -2.71 15.64 -7.28
CA GLY A 28 -3.98 16.31 -7.60
C GLY A 28 -4.99 16.09 -6.48
N ILE A 29 -5.05 16.98 -5.48
CA ILE A 29 -5.99 16.84 -4.35
C ILE A 29 -7.42 16.98 -4.85
N THR A 30 -7.70 17.97 -5.68
CA THR A 30 -9.03 18.25 -6.24
C THR A 30 -9.53 17.08 -7.07
N GLU A 31 -8.65 16.49 -7.87
CA GLU A 31 -8.93 15.33 -8.72
C GLU A 31 -8.92 14.01 -7.93
N GLY A 32 -8.43 14.00 -6.69
CA GLY A 32 -8.30 12.82 -5.87
C GLY A 32 -7.36 11.77 -6.47
N GLN A 33 -6.22 12.20 -7.03
CA GLN A 33 -5.30 11.30 -7.74
C GLN A 33 -3.84 11.69 -7.58
N VAL A 34 -2.94 10.76 -7.87
CA VAL A 34 -1.50 10.98 -7.89
C VAL A 34 -0.89 10.47 -9.19
N LEU A 35 -0.01 11.27 -9.78
CA LEU A 35 0.81 10.90 -10.93
C LEU A 35 2.08 10.19 -10.44
N ILE A 36 2.33 8.98 -10.92
CA ILE A 36 3.48 8.19 -10.54
C ILE A 36 4.41 8.05 -11.73
N HIS A 37 5.63 8.54 -11.57
CA HIS A 37 6.71 8.38 -12.54
C HIS A 37 7.39 7.04 -12.33
N GLY A 38 7.22 6.12 -13.27
CA GLY A 38 7.78 4.79 -13.25
C GLY A 38 9.14 4.69 -13.94
N LYS A 39 9.64 3.48 -14.08
CA LYS A 39 10.90 3.19 -14.80
C LYS A 39 10.72 3.44 -16.31
N ALA A 40 11.77 4.00 -16.95
CA ALA A 40 11.83 4.27 -18.41
C ALA A 40 10.72 5.24 -18.90
N GLY A 41 10.43 6.29 -18.13
CA GLY A 41 9.48 7.34 -18.50
C GLY A 41 8.00 6.90 -18.50
N LYS A 42 7.69 5.70 -18.04
CA LYS A 42 6.30 5.24 -17.93
C LYS A 42 5.63 5.94 -16.77
N GLU A 43 4.46 6.50 -17.03
CA GLU A 43 3.65 7.17 -16.02
C GLU A 43 2.34 6.42 -15.82
N ARG A 44 1.77 6.58 -14.63
CA ARG A 44 0.43 6.10 -14.31
C ARG A 44 -0.24 6.99 -13.29
N ILE A 45 -1.54 7.10 -13.40
CA ILE A 45 -2.39 7.79 -12.43
C ILE A 45 -2.98 6.75 -11.48
N VAL A 46 -2.95 7.06 -10.18
CA VAL A 46 -3.52 6.22 -9.13
C VAL A 46 -4.48 7.06 -8.29
N PRO A 47 -5.73 6.60 -8.08
CA PRO A 47 -6.68 7.29 -7.20
C PRO A 47 -6.18 7.40 -5.75
N LEU A 48 -6.51 8.50 -5.09
CA LEU A 48 -6.20 8.76 -3.69
C LEU A 48 -7.46 8.60 -2.83
N PRO A 49 -7.51 7.66 -1.88
CA PRO A 49 -8.58 7.60 -0.90
C PRO A 49 -8.61 8.86 -0.01
N LYS A 50 -9.80 9.28 0.42
CA LYS A 50 -9.99 10.48 1.25
C LYS A 50 -9.15 10.47 2.53
N ASP A 51 -9.04 9.33 3.20
CA ASP A 51 -8.23 9.19 4.42
C ASP A 51 -6.74 9.42 4.16
N LEU A 52 -6.24 9.04 2.97
CA LEU A 52 -4.87 9.31 2.58
C LEU A 52 -4.66 10.78 2.26
N ILE A 53 -5.63 11.44 1.62
CA ILE A 53 -5.59 12.89 1.38
C ILE A 53 -5.48 13.62 2.71
N ALA A 54 -6.34 13.29 3.70
CA ALA A 54 -6.28 13.91 5.02
C ALA A 54 -4.92 13.69 5.73
N ALA A 55 -4.37 12.48 5.66
CA ALA A 55 -3.05 12.20 6.22
C ALA A 55 -1.92 12.95 5.51
N PHE A 56 -2.04 13.12 4.21
CA PHE A 56 -1.12 13.90 3.40
C PHE A 56 -1.20 15.41 3.73
N GLU A 57 -2.39 15.99 3.76
CA GLU A 57 -2.60 17.40 4.12
C GLU A 57 -2.08 17.70 5.53
N ARG A 58 -2.33 16.81 6.49
CA ARG A 58 -1.77 16.93 7.84
C ARG A 58 -0.24 16.98 7.80
N TYR A 59 0.39 16.11 7.02
CA TYR A 59 1.85 16.13 6.86
C TYR A 59 2.33 17.45 6.28
N ILE A 60 1.72 17.93 5.18
CA ILE A 60 2.12 19.15 4.49
C ILE A 60 1.97 20.36 5.42
N ASN A 61 0.84 20.49 6.08
CA ASN A 61 0.48 21.70 6.84
C ASN A 61 1.14 21.74 8.22
N LEU A 62 1.38 20.59 8.87
CA LEU A 62 1.81 20.55 10.27
C LEU A 62 3.23 20.02 10.48
N GLU A 63 3.75 19.21 9.58
CA GLU A 63 5.01 18.49 9.83
C GLU A 63 6.12 18.84 8.83
N ARG A 64 5.75 19.11 7.56
CA ARG A 64 6.75 19.37 6.51
C ARG A 64 7.45 20.70 6.75
N PRO A 65 8.78 20.73 6.87
CA PRO A 65 9.51 21.98 7.00
C PRO A 65 9.42 22.79 5.70
N LYS A 66 9.56 24.11 5.82
CA LYS A 66 9.80 24.98 4.64
C LYS A 66 11.10 24.54 3.98
N THR A 67 11.07 24.31 2.67
CA THR A 67 12.19 23.80 1.88
C THR A 67 11.95 24.05 0.40
N ASP A 68 13.01 24.27 -0.36
CA ASP A 68 12.99 24.40 -1.83
C ASP A 68 12.99 23.03 -2.53
N SER A 69 13.02 21.93 -1.78
CA SER A 69 12.98 20.60 -2.34
C SER A 69 11.63 20.36 -3.03
N PRO A 70 11.62 19.96 -4.31
CA PRO A 70 10.39 19.58 -5.01
C PRO A 70 9.81 18.25 -4.50
N HIS A 71 10.63 17.44 -3.77
CA HIS A 71 10.20 16.16 -3.27
C HIS A 71 9.15 16.31 -2.19
N LEU A 72 8.10 15.49 -2.29
CA LEU A 72 7.03 15.49 -1.33
C LEU A 72 7.53 15.17 0.08
N PHE A 73 8.25 14.07 0.22
CA PHE A 73 8.74 13.59 1.50
C PHE A 73 10.17 14.00 1.77
N VAL A 74 10.35 14.75 2.87
CA VAL A 74 11.65 15.28 3.28
C VAL A 74 12.00 14.87 4.71
N VAL A 75 13.26 15.06 5.06
CA VAL A 75 13.78 14.85 6.42
C VAL A 75 13.23 15.93 7.35
N LEU A 76 12.65 15.52 8.50
CA LEU A 76 11.96 16.44 9.41
C LEU A 76 12.90 17.09 10.45
N LYS A 77 13.98 16.41 10.84
CA LYS A 77 14.85 16.83 11.96
C LYS A 77 16.32 16.56 11.65
N GLY A 78 17.19 17.26 12.37
CA GLY A 78 18.65 17.11 12.30
C GLY A 78 19.31 17.91 11.15
N PRO A 79 20.60 17.66 10.87
CA PRO A 79 21.38 18.46 9.94
C PRO A 79 20.91 18.37 8.48
N HIS A 80 20.13 17.34 8.14
CA HIS A 80 19.56 17.13 6.80
C HIS A 80 18.09 17.55 6.69
N ARG A 81 17.58 18.33 7.65
CA ARG A 81 16.18 18.79 7.65
C ARG A 81 15.85 19.51 6.34
N GLY A 82 14.74 19.13 5.73
CA GLY A 82 14.28 19.68 4.44
C GLY A 82 14.85 18.99 3.20
N LEU A 83 15.91 18.19 3.32
CA LEU A 83 16.42 17.41 2.18
C LEU A 83 15.51 16.20 1.85
N PRO A 84 15.50 15.74 0.59
CA PRO A 84 14.73 14.58 0.18
C PRO A 84 15.02 13.33 1.01
N LEU A 85 14.00 12.50 1.23
CA LEU A 85 14.21 11.20 1.88
C LEU A 85 15.03 10.26 0.98
N THR A 86 15.89 9.48 1.62
CA THR A 86 16.66 8.41 0.96
C THR A 86 16.04 7.04 1.22
N HIS A 87 16.46 6.04 0.44
CA HIS A 87 16.11 4.64 0.72
C HIS A 87 16.50 4.18 2.12
N CYS A 88 17.65 4.65 2.61
CA CYS A 88 18.09 4.34 3.97
C CYS A 88 17.16 4.96 5.02
N ALA A 89 16.67 6.19 4.77
CA ALA A 89 15.71 6.85 5.66
C ALA A 89 14.39 6.06 5.73
N ILE A 90 13.84 5.64 4.60
CA ILE A 90 12.63 4.78 4.56
C ILE A 90 12.86 3.49 5.37
N ARG A 91 13.99 2.79 5.18
CA ARG A 91 14.30 1.57 5.95
C ARG A 91 14.37 1.83 7.45
N LYS A 92 14.95 2.98 7.88
CA LYS A 92 15.01 3.39 9.28
C LYS A 92 13.62 3.66 9.85
N ILE A 93 12.75 4.35 9.12
CA ILE A 93 11.35 4.60 9.49
C ILE A 93 10.63 3.27 9.75
N PHE A 94 10.67 2.34 8.80
CA PHE A 94 10.01 1.04 8.95
C PHE A 94 10.62 0.20 10.07
N ARG A 95 11.94 0.24 10.28
CA ARG A 95 12.59 -0.44 11.41
C ARG A 95 12.11 0.11 12.75
N TYR A 96 12.02 1.43 12.89
CA TYR A 96 11.52 2.07 14.08
C TYR A 96 10.07 1.67 14.36
N HIS A 97 9.18 1.80 13.38
CA HIS A 97 7.77 1.44 13.56
C HIS A 97 7.55 -0.05 13.86
N ARG A 98 8.33 -0.95 13.27
CA ARG A 98 8.30 -2.38 13.64
C ARG A 98 8.62 -2.59 15.12
N LYS A 99 9.63 -1.89 15.63
CA LYS A 99 10.06 -2.03 17.04
C LYS A 99 8.95 -1.59 18.00
N ILE A 100 8.26 -0.50 17.71
CA ILE A 100 7.24 0.05 18.62
C ILE A 100 5.88 -0.61 18.46
N SER A 101 5.54 -1.12 17.27
CA SER A 101 4.22 -1.74 17.01
C SER A 101 4.21 -3.25 17.26
N GLY A 102 5.37 -3.90 17.40
CA GLY A 102 5.47 -5.36 17.50
C GLY A 102 5.19 -6.12 16.19
N VAL A 103 4.86 -5.41 15.09
CA VAL A 103 4.56 -6.03 13.78
C VAL A 103 5.86 -6.37 13.07
N SER A 104 6.39 -7.57 13.30
CA SER A 104 7.72 -8.01 12.83
C SER A 104 7.95 -7.90 11.33
N ASN A 105 6.92 -8.15 10.54
CA ASN A 105 7.01 -8.21 9.06
C ASN A 105 6.63 -6.91 8.34
N ALA A 106 6.39 -5.80 9.07
CA ALA A 106 6.05 -4.52 8.45
C ALA A 106 7.25 -3.97 7.67
N ASN A 107 7.14 -3.96 6.34
CA ASN A 107 8.14 -3.40 5.44
C ASN A 107 7.46 -2.88 4.15
N PRO A 108 8.12 -2.00 3.37
CA PRO A 108 7.53 -1.40 2.18
C PRO A 108 6.92 -2.40 1.18
N HIS A 109 7.58 -3.53 0.96
CA HIS A 109 7.09 -4.56 0.04
C HIS A 109 5.81 -5.22 0.55
N ARG A 110 5.71 -5.47 1.85
CA ARG A 110 4.50 -6.05 2.47
C ARG A 110 3.31 -5.12 2.33
N PHE A 111 3.46 -3.83 2.56
CA PHE A 111 2.37 -2.87 2.39
C PHE A 111 1.84 -2.85 0.96
N ARG A 112 2.73 -2.77 -0.02
CA ARG A 112 2.34 -2.88 -1.43
C ARG A 112 1.75 -4.25 -1.78
N HIS A 113 2.25 -5.31 -1.18
CA HIS A 113 1.70 -6.67 -1.34
C HIS A 113 0.27 -6.75 -0.79
N THR A 114 0.04 -6.17 0.39
CA THR A 114 -1.30 -6.06 1.00
C THR A 114 -2.26 -5.29 0.11
N PHE A 115 -1.82 -4.17 -0.51
CA PHE A 115 -2.62 -3.47 -1.52
C PHE A 115 -3.07 -4.41 -2.63
N GLY A 116 -2.13 -5.14 -3.26
CA GLY A 116 -2.44 -6.07 -4.36
C GLY A 116 -3.43 -7.16 -3.92
N ALA A 117 -3.22 -7.77 -2.76
CA ALA A 117 -4.10 -8.81 -2.22
C ALA A 117 -5.51 -8.26 -1.91
N ASN A 118 -5.61 -7.09 -1.27
CA ASN A 118 -6.89 -6.48 -0.94
C ASN A 118 -7.68 -6.08 -2.19
N MET A 119 -7.01 -5.50 -3.20
CA MET A 119 -7.65 -5.17 -4.47
C MET A 119 -8.18 -6.43 -5.19
N THR A 120 -7.41 -7.51 -5.20
CA THR A 120 -7.84 -8.78 -5.79
C THR A 120 -9.05 -9.37 -5.05
N ARG A 121 -9.04 -9.37 -3.71
CA ARG A 121 -10.19 -9.80 -2.89
C ARG A 121 -11.42 -8.93 -3.11
N ALA A 122 -11.22 -7.65 -3.37
CA ALA A 122 -12.29 -6.71 -3.72
C ALA A 122 -12.81 -6.86 -5.16
N GLY A 123 -12.27 -7.80 -5.95
CA GLY A 123 -12.75 -8.12 -7.28
C GLY A 123 -12.22 -7.23 -8.41
N ILE A 124 -11.11 -6.47 -8.19
CA ILE A 124 -10.52 -5.70 -9.29
C ILE A 124 -10.02 -6.63 -10.39
N SER A 125 -10.22 -6.26 -11.65
CA SER A 125 -9.72 -7.04 -12.77
C SER A 125 -8.19 -7.07 -12.82
N LEU A 126 -7.61 -8.18 -13.27
CA LEU A 126 -6.16 -8.35 -13.36
C LEU A 126 -5.48 -7.25 -14.20
N PRO A 127 -6.00 -6.87 -15.40
CA PRO A 127 -5.41 -5.77 -16.17
C PRO A 127 -5.41 -4.43 -15.43
N MET A 128 -6.49 -4.13 -14.69
CA MET A 128 -6.59 -2.89 -13.91
C MET A 128 -5.59 -2.89 -12.75
N LEU A 129 -5.45 -4.01 -12.04
CA LEU A 129 -4.46 -4.16 -10.98
C LEU A 129 -3.04 -4.00 -11.51
N MET A 130 -2.73 -4.59 -12.66
CA MET A 130 -1.43 -4.42 -13.34
C MET A 130 -1.15 -2.94 -13.64
N LYS A 131 -2.15 -2.22 -14.16
CA LYS A 131 -2.05 -0.79 -14.47
C LYS A 131 -1.80 0.03 -13.20
N LEU A 132 -2.58 -0.18 -12.15
CA LEU A 132 -2.42 0.53 -10.87
C LEU A 132 -1.04 0.28 -10.23
N MET A 133 -0.58 -0.96 -10.25
CA MET A 133 0.72 -1.32 -9.67
C MET A 133 1.91 -1.02 -10.58
N GLY A 134 1.68 -0.70 -11.85
CA GLY A 134 2.75 -0.51 -12.84
C GLY A 134 3.57 -1.78 -13.05
N HIS A 135 2.88 -2.92 -13.20
CA HIS A 135 3.48 -4.19 -13.58
C HIS A 135 3.48 -4.34 -15.11
N THR A 136 4.63 -4.62 -15.68
CA THR A 136 4.77 -4.93 -17.12
C THR A 136 4.68 -6.43 -17.38
N ASP A 137 4.89 -7.25 -16.36
CA ASP A 137 4.84 -8.70 -16.42
C ASP A 137 3.60 -9.21 -15.64
N VAL A 138 2.74 -9.92 -16.33
CA VAL A 138 1.51 -10.51 -15.76
C VAL A 138 1.83 -11.48 -14.62
N ARG A 139 2.94 -12.22 -14.71
CA ARG A 139 3.34 -13.22 -13.70
C ARG A 139 3.50 -12.61 -12.31
N ILE A 140 3.92 -11.34 -12.24
CA ILE A 140 4.05 -10.63 -10.96
C ILE A 140 2.68 -10.42 -10.31
N THR A 141 1.65 -10.15 -11.10
CA THR A 141 0.29 -9.90 -10.61
C THR A 141 -0.49 -11.18 -10.37
N MET A 142 -0.19 -12.25 -11.12
CA MET A 142 -0.80 -13.57 -10.93
C MET A 142 -0.60 -14.14 -9.52
N ARG A 143 0.44 -13.73 -8.80
CA ARG A 143 0.61 -14.12 -7.39
C ARG A 143 -0.58 -13.72 -6.51
N TYR A 144 -1.22 -12.59 -6.80
CA TYR A 144 -2.39 -12.14 -6.03
C TYR A 144 -3.64 -12.95 -6.37
N VAL A 145 -3.80 -13.35 -7.64
CA VAL A 145 -4.88 -14.23 -8.08
C VAL A 145 -4.76 -15.60 -7.41
N ASN A 146 -3.56 -16.17 -7.35
CA ASN A 146 -3.32 -17.46 -6.70
C ASN A 146 -3.59 -17.41 -5.19
N LEU A 147 -3.24 -16.29 -4.52
CA LEU A 147 -3.61 -16.07 -3.11
C LEU A 147 -5.12 -16.04 -2.92
N PHE A 148 -5.84 -15.34 -3.80
CA PHE A 148 -7.30 -15.28 -3.74
C PHE A 148 -7.96 -16.63 -3.98
N ALA A 149 -7.46 -17.42 -4.93
CA ALA A 149 -7.94 -18.79 -5.17
C ALA A 149 -7.74 -19.69 -3.94
N GLN A 150 -6.63 -19.55 -3.22
CA GLN A 150 -6.40 -20.27 -1.97
C GLN A 150 -7.36 -19.81 -0.86
N ASP A 151 -7.58 -18.50 -0.71
CA ASP A 151 -8.55 -17.95 0.24
C ASP A 151 -9.96 -18.53 -0.01
N ILE A 152 -10.41 -18.61 -1.27
CA ILE A 152 -11.72 -19.23 -1.64
C ILE A 152 -11.76 -20.68 -1.21
N LYS A 153 -10.73 -21.46 -1.50
CA LYS A 153 -10.66 -22.88 -1.13
C LYS A 153 -10.71 -23.07 0.39
N ASP A 154 -10.01 -22.25 1.14
CA ASP A 154 -9.98 -22.33 2.59
C ASP A 154 -11.35 -21.97 3.21
N GLU A 155 -12.01 -20.92 2.70
CA GLU A 155 -13.35 -20.53 3.13
C GLU A 155 -14.39 -21.60 2.75
N PHE A 156 -14.33 -22.19 1.56
CA PHE A 156 -15.17 -23.30 1.16
C PHE A 156 -15.01 -24.49 2.11
N ASN A 157 -13.77 -24.89 2.40
CA ASN A 157 -13.49 -26.01 3.30
C ASN A 157 -14.02 -25.76 4.72
N LYS A 158 -13.91 -24.54 5.23
CA LYS A 158 -14.50 -24.15 6.53
C LYS A 158 -16.02 -24.26 6.51
N ALA A 159 -16.66 -23.78 5.44
CA ALA A 159 -18.12 -23.87 5.30
C ALA A 159 -18.60 -25.32 5.29
N ILE A 160 -17.94 -26.20 4.53
CA ILE A 160 -18.23 -27.65 4.51
C ILE A 160 -18.03 -28.30 5.89
N ALA A 161 -16.94 -27.96 6.59
CA ALA A 161 -16.71 -28.48 7.93
C ALA A 161 -17.84 -28.08 8.90
N ASN A 162 -18.29 -26.82 8.85
CA ASN A 162 -19.40 -26.33 9.66
C ASN A 162 -20.74 -27.01 9.35
N LEU A 163 -21.03 -27.31 8.07
CA LEU A 163 -22.23 -28.05 7.68
C LEU A 163 -22.21 -29.45 8.25
N ARG A 164 -21.10 -30.18 8.12
CA ARG A 164 -20.95 -31.57 8.66
C ARG A 164 -21.13 -31.60 10.18
N THR A 165 -20.58 -30.62 10.90
CA THR A 165 -20.75 -30.53 12.35
C THR A 165 -22.19 -30.30 12.75
N ARG A 166 -22.96 -29.49 12.01
CA ARG A 166 -24.39 -29.27 12.25
C ARG A 166 -25.23 -30.53 11.99
N GLU A 167 -24.92 -31.29 10.97
CA GLU A 167 -25.61 -32.57 10.65
C GLU A 167 -25.39 -33.59 11.74
N ILE A 168 -24.18 -33.73 12.28
CA ILE A 168 -23.87 -34.63 13.39
C ILE A 168 -24.67 -34.25 14.66
N ILE A 169 -24.72 -32.93 14.99
CA ILE A 169 -25.45 -32.46 16.17
C ILE A 169 -26.95 -32.67 16.04
N ASN A 170 -27.52 -32.55 14.83
CA ASN A 170 -28.93 -32.71 14.59
C ASN A 170 -29.32 -34.23 14.46
N GLY A 171 -28.41 -35.06 13.97
CA GLY A 171 -28.65 -36.52 13.84
C GLY A 171 -28.55 -37.30 15.18
N THR A 172 -27.99 -36.70 16.23
CA THR A 172 -27.94 -37.30 17.57
C THR A 172 -29.15 -36.95 18.46
N LYS A 173 -30.16 -36.25 17.93
CA LYS A 173 -31.40 -35.87 18.62
C LYS A 173 -32.64 -36.66 18.16
N SER A 174 -32.44 -37.79 17.46
CA SER A 174 -33.55 -38.72 17.04
C SER A 174 -33.53 -39.98 17.86
#